data_7806cb7034ac60dbfb513b5cdd7b97d5
#
_entry.id   7806cb7034ac60dbfb513b5cdd7b97d5
#
_cell.length_a   1.000
_cell.length_b   1.000
_cell.length_c   1.000
_cell.angle_alpha   90.00
_cell.angle_beta   90.00
_cell.angle_gamma   90.00
#
_symmetry.space_group_name_H-M   'P 1'
#
loop_
_entity.id
_entity.type
_entity.pdbx_description
1 polymer ?
#
loop_
_entity_poly.entity_id
_entity_poly.type
_entity_poly.pdbx_seq_one_letter_code
_entity_poly.pdbx_strand_id
1 'polypeptide(L)'
;MGVINFIGEYVEQAIVWFPQGEDGIIRLTAAMLILLWVSAVASAFIDNIPYTATMIPIVLQISQGANVDLGPLIWALAFGACLGGNGTLIGASANVVMAGMSEEAGYPVSFNEFFKAGFPMMILTTAIVSLYMVLVYAVGGGDVMWKLALLGITMIGIVYQVYRGRSKGKNLAESLVDHDLEELKDLAGEKLGKAKSAVMGITEAE
;
A
#
# COMPACT_ATOMS: atom_id res chain seq x y z
N MET A 1 -3.28 -0.54 30.29
CA MET A 1 -3.47 -1.96 29.99
C MET A 1 -4.91 -2.34 29.58
N GLY A 2 -5.96 -1.58 29.96
CA GLY A 2 -7.35 -1.97 29.72
C GLY A 2 -7.79 -2.08 28.24
N VAL A 3 -7.49 -1.10 27.38
CA VAL A 3 -8.02 -1.05 26.01
C VAL A 3 -7.39 -2.11 25.09
N ILE A 4 -6.10 -2.37 25.24
CA ILE A 4 -5.37 -3.37 24.44
C ILE A 4 -5.89 -4.77 24.73
N ASN A 5 -6.03 -5.11 26.03
CA ASN A 5 -6.60 -6.41 26.43
C ASN A 5 -8.05 -6.55 25.98
N PHE A 6 -8.84 -5.48 26.08
CA PHE A 6 -10.23 -5.46 25.64
C PHE A 6 -10.33 -5.76 24.13
N ILE A 7 -9.56 -5.09 23.29
CA ILE A 7 -9.52 -5.37 21.83
C ILE A 7 -9.06 -6.80 21.58
N GLY A 8 -8.02 -7.26 22.28
CA GLY A 8 -7.50 -8.62 22.15
C GLY A 8 -8.55 -9.70 22.46
N GLU A 9 -9.29 -9.53 23.57
CA GLU A 9 -10.35 -10.45 23.99
C GLU A 9 -11.51 -10.52 22.96
N TYR A 10 -11.94 -9.39 22.40
CA TYR A 10 -13.00 -9.38 21.39
C TYR A 10 -12.56 -10.03 20.08
N VAL A 11 -11.34 -9.77 19.64
CA VAL A 11 -10.77 -10.39 18.43
C VAL A 11 -10.58 -11.89 18.66
N GLU A 12 -10.08 -12.30 19.83
CA GLU A 12 -9.96 -13.71 20.23
C GLU A 12 -11.32 -14.41 20.25
N GLN A 13 -12.34 -13.81 20.87
CA GLN A 13 -13.71 -14.36 20.90
C GLN A 13 -14.29 -14.51 19.49
N ALA A 14 -14.07 -13.52 18.62
CA ALA A 14 -14.51 -13.59 17.23
C ALA A 14 -13.83 -14.77 16.48
N ILE A 15 -12.56 -15.02 16.75
CA ILE A 15 -11.79 -16.11 16.13
C ILE A 15 -12.21 -17.46 16.68
N VAL A 16 -12.40 -17.58 18.01
CA VAL A 16 -12.81 -18.83 18.68
C VAL A 16 -14.22 -19.26 18.28
N TRP A 17 -15.06 -18.32 17.85
CA TRP A 17 -16.38 -18.64 17.31
C TRP A 17 -16.33 -19.51 16.03
N PHE A 18 -15.23 -19.43 15.29
CA PHE A 18 -15.03 -20.32 14.14
C PHE A 18 -14.62 -21.73 14.58
N PRO A 19 -15.17 -22.78 13.97
CA PRO A 19 -14.78 -24.17 14.27
C PRO A 19 -13.30 -24.37 13.96
N GLN A 20 -12.64 -25.26 14.71
CA GLN A 20 -11.23 -25.58 14.42
C GLN A 20 -11.06 -26.17 13.02
N GLY A 21 -12.05 -26.97 12.55
CA GLY A 21 -11.94 -27.74 11.33
C GLY A 21 -10.90 -28.88 11.45
N GLU A 22 -10.73 -29.63 10.39
CA GLU A 22 -9.61 -30.57 10.30
C GLU A 22 -8.30 -29.75 10.31
N ASP A 23 -7.35 -30.11 11.16
CA ASP A 23 -6.04 -29.46 11.32
C ASP A 23 -6.04 -27.97 11.74
N GLY A 24 -7.14 -27.42 12.25
CA GLY A 24 -7.20 -26.01 12.70
C GLY A 24 -7.15 -24.97 11.59
N ILE A 25 -7.17 -25.35 10.34
CA ILE A 25 -7.00 -24.48 9.16
C ILE A 25 -8.09 -23.40 9.07
N ILE A 26 -9.34 -23.74 9.38
CA ILE A 26 -10.47 -22.79 9.30
C ILE A 26 -10.26 -21.64 10.28
N ARG A 27 -9.91 -21.98 11.52
CA ARG A 27 -9.65 -20.99 12.58
C ARG A 27 -8.43 -20.14 12.28
N LEU A 28 -7.35 -20.74 11.80
CA LEU A 28 -6.16 -20.02 11.36
C LEU A 28 -6.47 -19.03 10.23
N THR A 29 -7.22 -19.48 9.21
CA THR A 29 -7.61 -18.65 8.08
C THR A 29 -8.48 -17.47 8.51
N ALA A 30 -9.45 -17.71 9.37
CA ALA A 30 -10.30 -16.66 9.93
C ALA A 30 -9.45 -15.65 10.74
N ALA A 31 -8.57 -16.12 11.61
CA ALA A 31 -7.68 -15.29 12.40
C ALA A 31 -6.78 -14.38 11.52
N MET A 32 -6.15 -14.97 10.51
CA MET A 32 -5.31 -14.24 9.55
C MET A 32 -6.10 -13.16 8.82
N LEU A 33 -7.27 -13.49 8.27
CA LEU A 33 -8.07 -12.56 7.49
C LEU A 33 -8.64 -11.44 8.36
N ILE A 34 -9.16 -11.75 9.54
CA ILE A 34 -9.66 -10.74 10.48
C ILE A 34 -8.52 -9.79 10.86
N LEU A 35 -7.37 -10.33 11.26
CA LEU A 35 -6.21 -9.52 11.66
C LEU A 35 -5.69 -8.66 10.52
N LEU A 36 -5.60 -9.21 9.30
CA LEU A 36 -5.17 -8.48 8.09
C LEU A 36 -6.09 -7.28 7.80
N TRP A 37 -7.40 -7.49 7.76
CA TRP A 37 -8.34 -6.44 7.43
C TRP A 37 -8.51 -5.41 8.54
N VAL A 38 -8.57 -5.84 9.79
CA VAL A 38 -8.59 -4.92 10.96
C VAL A 38 -7.33 -4.07 10.95
N SER A 39 -6.17 -4.67 10.71
CA SER A 39 -4.89 -3.94 10.64
C SER A 39 -4.86 -2.98 9.47
N ALA A 40 -5.36 -3.36 8.29
CA ALA A 40 -5.39 -2.48 7.12
C ALA A 40 -6.29 -1.25 7.36
N VAL A 41 -7.48 -1.46 7.89
CA VAL A 41 -8.41 -0.35 8.18
C VAL A 41 -7.88 0.56 9.29
N ALA A 42 -7.35 0.00 10.37
CA ALA A 42 -6.82 0.79 11.48
C ALA A 42 -5.57 1.58 11.06
N SER A 43 -4.64 0.94 10.34
CA SER A 43 -3.41 1.58 9.85
C SER A 43 -3.66 2.59 8.72
N ALA A 44 -4.82 2.60 8.10
CA ALA A 44 -5.21 3.69 7.21
C ALA A 44 -5.33 5.05 7.92
N PHE A 45 -5.59 5.05 9.23
CA PHE A 45 -5.79 6.25 10.04
C PHE A 45 -4.74 6.45 11.13
N ILE A 46 -3.94 5.42 11.42
CA ILE A 46 -2.87 5.42 12.42
C ILE A 46 -1.60 4.99 11.71
N ASP A 47 -0.51 5.73 11.89
CA ASP A 47 0.80 5.37 11.31
C ASP A 47 1.15 3.90 11.64
N ASN A 48 1.68 3.19 10.64
CA ASN A 48 1.95 1.75 10.70
C ASN A 48 2.95 1.36 11.82
N ILE A 49 3.90 2.23 12.16
CA ILE A 49 4.92 1.93 13.19
C ILE A 49 4.30 1.84 14.59
N PRO A 50 3.62 2.87 15.13
CA PRO A 50 2.99 2.79 16.45
C PRO A 50 1.85 1.77 16.49
N TYR A 51 1.10 1.61 15.39
CA TYR A 51 0.07 0.59 15.28
C TYR A 51 0.66 -0.82 15.46
N THR A 52 1.68 -1.16 14.68
CA THR A 52 2.33 -2.49 14.75
C THR A 52 2.91 -2.76 16.14
N ALA A 53 3.61 -1.79 16.73
CA ALA A 53 4.18 -1.92 18.08
C ALA A 53 3.09 -2.23 19.13
N THR A 54 1.91 -1.63 19.00
CA THR A 54 0.77 -1.86 19.90
C THR A 54 0.12 -3.23 19.68
N MET A 55 0.09 -3.70 18.42
CA MET A 55 -0.58 -4.96 18.06
C MET A 55 0.24 -6.22 18.33
N ILE A 56 1.57 -6.13 18.45
CA ILE A 56 2.43 -7.30 18.73
C ILE A 56 1.97 -8.10 19.95
N PRO A 57 1.75 -7.51 21.15
CA PRO A 57 1.29 -8.27 22.29
C PRO A 57 -0.11 -8.86 22.11
N ILE A 58 -1.00 -8.20 21.35
CA ILE A 58 -2.34 -8.71 21.04
C ILE A 58 -2.24 -9.94 20.14
N VAL A 59 -1.38 -9.92 19.12
CA VAL A 59 -1.18 -11.07 18.22
C VAL A 59 -0.60 -12.27 18.95
N LEU A 60 0.29 -12.06 19.92
CA LEU A 60 0.80 -13.12 20.79
C LEU A 60 -0.31 -13.73 21.66
N GLN A 61 -1.19 -12.90 22.23
CA GLN A 61 -2.33 -13.34 23.01
C GLN A 61 -3.32 -14.14 22.13
N ILE A 62 -3.65 -13.66 20.93
CA ILE A 62 -4.52 -14.36 19.98
C ILE A 62 -3.96 -15.74 19.61
N SER A 63 -2.67 -15.82 19.29
CA SER A 63 -2.01 -17.09 18.95
C SER A 63 -2.15 -18.12 20.07
N GLN A 64 -1.95 -17.70 21.32
CA GLN A 64 -2.04 -18.57 22.49
C GLN A 64 -3.49 -18.93 22.84
N GLY A 65 -4.40 -17.94 22.86
CA GLY A 65 -5.79 -18.14 23.25
C GLY A 65 -6.61 -18.93 22.23
N ALA A 66 -6.41 -18.65 20.93
CA ALA A 66 -7.09 -19.37 19.86
C ALA A 66 -6.38 -20.68 19.44
N ASN A 67 -5.20 -20.96 20.00
CA ASN A 67 -4.34 -22.10 19.63
C ASN A 67 -4.09 -22.17 18.11
N VAL A 68 -3.60 -21.06 17.54
CA VAL A 68 -3.24 -20.94 16.12
C VAL A 68 -1.76 -20.55 15.96
N ASP A 69 -1.16 -20.95 14.85
CA ASP A 69 0.25 -20.66 14.58
C ASP A 69 0.51 -19.14 14.52
N LEU A 70 1.56 -18.70 15.21
CA LEU A 70 1.96 -17.31 15.31
C LEU A 70 2.53 -16.75 13.98
N GLY A 71 3.24 -17.57 13.20
CA GLY A 71 3.89 -17.13 11.97
C GLY A 71 2.95 -16.47 10.97
N PRO A 72 1.84 -17.11 10.57
CA PRO A 72 0.83 -16.52 9.69
C PRO A 72 0.19 -15.24 10.24
N LEU A 73 -0.02 -15.15 11.56
CA LEU A 73 -0.58 -13.96 12.20
C LEU A 73 0.37 -12.77 12.14
N ILE A 74 1.67 -13.00 12.32
CA ILE A 74 2.68 -11.94 12.17
C ILE A 74 2.68 -11.39 10.74
N TRP A 75 2.60 -12.25 9.73
CA TRP A 75 2.50 -11.82 8.34
C TRP A 75 1.20 -11.09 8.06
N ALA A 76 0.08 -11.53 8.60
CA ALA A 76 -1.21 -10.84 8.47
C ALA A 76 -1.14 -9.42 9.07
N LEU A 77 -0.55 -9.26 10.26
CA LEU A 77 -0.32 -7.95 10.88
C LEU A 77 0.58 -7.07 10.01
N ALA A 78 1.72 -7.61 9.55
CA ALA A 78 2.68 -6.86 8.75
C ALA A 78 2.08 -6.36 7.43
N PHE A 79 1.42 -7.22 6.68
CA PHE A 79 0.75 -6.85 5.44
C PHE A 79 -0.40 -5.86 5.68
N GLY A 80 -1.24 -6.12 6.69
CA GLY A 80 -2.35 -5.23 7.02
C GLY A 80 -1.86 -3.83 7.40
N ALA A 81 -0.89 -3.73 8.30
CA ALA A 81 -0.34 -2.45 8.71
C ALA A 81 0.33 -1.69 7.55
N CYS A 82 1.12 -2.37 6.73
CA CYS A 82 1.83 -1.72 5.61
C CYS A 82 0.89 -1.30 4.49
N LEU A 83 -0.05 -2.16 4.09
CA LEU A 83 -1.01 -1.84 3.02
C LEU A 83 -2.05 -0.82 3.45
N GLY A 84 -2.43 -0.84 4.74
CA GLY A 84 -3.33 0.13 5.34
C GLY A 84 -2.85 1.57 5.19
N GLY A 85 -1.55 1.81 5.34
CA GLY A 85 -0.92 3.11 5.15
C GLY A 85 -1.18 3.77 3.79
N ASN A 86 -1.54 2.99 2.76
CA ASN A 86 -1.92 3.53 1.45
C ASN A 86 -3.34 4.14 1.44
N GLY A 87 -4.17 3.85 2.44
CA GLY A 87 -5.60 4.20 2.44
C GLY A 87 -5.87 5.68 2.62
N THR A 88 -5.07 6.38 3.42
CA THR A 88 -5.23 7.82 3.66
C THR A 88 -3.90 8.55 3.71
N LEU A 89 -3.98 9.88 3.59
CA LEU A 89 -2.79 10.74 3.66
C LEU A 89 -2.06 10.62 5.00
N ILE A 90 -2.80 10.42 6.10
CA ILE A 90 -2.25 10.30 7.45
C ILE A 90 -1.89 8.86 7.85
N GLY A 91 -2.20 7.87 7.02
CA GLY A 91 -1.93 6.46 7.29
C GLY A 91 -0.45 6.07 7.27
N ALA A 92 0.41 6.93 6.72
CA ALA A 92 1.85 6.77 6.77
C ALA A 92 2.57 8.11 6.76
N SER A 93 3.64 8.24 7.55
CA SER A 93 4.46 9.45 7.61
C SER A 93 5.03 9.85 6.24
N ALA A 94 5.36 8.87 5.39
CA ALA A 94 5.84 9.10 4.03
C ALA A 94 4.83 9.84 3.14
N ASN A 95 3.53 9.57 3.29
CA ASN A 95 2.48 10.24 2.54
C ASN A 95 2.40 11.73 2.91
N VAL A 96 2.52 12.03 4.20
CA VAL A 96 2.51 13.43 4.69
C VAL A 96 3.71 14.20 4.18
N VAL A 97 4.89 13.59 4.22
CA VAL A 97 6.13 14.20 3.68
C VAL A 97 5.99 14.44 2.17
N MET A 98 5.50 13.45 1.43
CA MET A 98 5.26 13.58 -0.02
C MET A 98 4.28 14.73 -0.33
N ALA A 99 3.19 14.83 0.42
CA ALA A 99 2.21 15.91 0.22
C ALA A 99 2.81 17.30 0.49
N GLY A 100 3.62 17.44 1.54
CA GLY A 100 4.34 18.68 1.82
C GLY A 100 5.32 19.08 0.71
N MET A 101 6.11 18.12 0.21
CA MET A 101 7.02 18.37 -0.93
C MET A 101 6.26 18.72 -2.21
N SER A 102 5.12 18.10 -2.45
CA SER A 102 4.26 18.40 -3.60
C SER A 102 3.66 19.80 -3.51
N GLU A 103 3.25 20.22 -2.31
CA GLU A 103 2.75 21.58 -2.06
C GLU A 103 3.84 22.63 -2.28
N GLU A 104 5.07 22.42 -1.79
CA GLU A 104 6.22 23.28 -2.05
C GLU A 104 6.56 23.40 -3.55
N ALA A 105 6.34 22.33 -4.31
CA ALA A 105 6.51 22.32 -5.76
C ALA A 105 5.35 22.99 -6.54
N GLY A 106 4.28 23.44 -5.85
CA GLY A 106 3.11 24.07 -6.46
C GLY A 106 1.98 23.14 -6.84
N TYR A 107 2.06 21.86 -6.43
CA TYR A 107 1.04 20.82 -6.69
C TYR A 107 0.44 20.30 -5.37
N PRO A 108 -0.39 21.07 -4.67
CA PRO A 108 -0.96 20.66 -3.39
C PRO A 108 -1.87 19.44 -3.55
N VAL A 109 -1.68 18.43 -2.71
CA VAL A 109 -2.51 17.22 -2.66
C VAL A 109 -3.39 17.29 -1.42
N SER A 110 -4.71 17.41 -1.62
CA SER A 110 -5.67 17.41 -0.52
C SER A 110 -5.91 16.00 0.04
N PHE A 111 -6.35 15.93 1.31
CA PHE A 111 -6.73 14.65 1.93
C PHE A 111 -7.79 13.90 1.11
N ASN A 112 -8.80 14.61 0.60
CA ASN A 112 -9.89 14.00 -0.16
C ASN A 112 -9.43 13.45 -1.52
N GLU A 113 -8.50 14.12 -2.20
CA GLU A 113 -7.92 13.62 -3.45
C GLU A 113 -7.10 12.36 -3.22
N PHE A 114 -6.24 12.38 -2.19
CA PHE A 114 -5.48 11.19 -1.80
C PHE A 114 -6.41 10.04 -1.43
N PHE A 115 -7.44 10.28 -0.61
CA PHE A 115 -8.39 9.26 -0.14
C PHE A 115 -9.14 8.60 -1.31
N LYS A 116 -9.59 9.38 -2.30
CA LYS A 116 -10.31 8.83 -3.48
C LYS A 116 -9.47 7.85 -4.28
N ALA A 117 -8.17 8.02 -4.34
CA ALA A 117 -7.27 7.11 -5.05
C ALA A 117 -6.68 6.04 -4.12
N GLY A 118 -6.21 6.43 -2.94
CA GLY A 118 -5.50 5.57 -2.00
C GLY A 118 -6.41 4.53 -1.36
N PHE A 119 -7.61 4.89 -0.92
CA PHE A 119 -8.50 3.96 -0.21
C PHE A 119 -8.97 2.78 -1.09
N PRO A 120 -9.41 2.96 -2.35
CA PRO A 120 -9.67 1.84 -3.25
C PRO A 120 -8.44 0.98 -3.53
N MET A 121 -7.26 1.60 -3.66
CA MET A 121 -6.01 0.89 -3.86
C MET A 121 -5.65 0.03 -2.64
N MET A 122 -5.82 0.56 -1.43
CA MET A 122 -5.66 -0.19 -0.19
C MET A 122 -6.58 -1.42 -0.17
N ILE A 123 -7.87 -1.26 -0.48
CA ILE A 123 -8.84 -2.37 -0.52
C ILE A 123 -8.39 -3.43 -1.53
N LEU A 124 -8.04 -3.01 -2.75
CA LEU A 124 -7.62 -3.92 -3.82
C LEU A 124 -6.36 -4.71 -3.44
N THR A 125 -5.33 -4.02 -2.94
CA THR A 125 -4.06 -4.66 -2.55
C THR A 125 -4.24 -5.59 -1.34
N THR A 126 -5.06 -5.20 -0.36
CA THR A 126 -5.39 -6.05 0.79
C THR A 126 -6.18 -7.30 0.35
N ALA A 127 -7.11 -7.18 -0.60
CA ALA A 127 -7.84 -8.32 -1.15
C ALA A 127 -6.91 -9.30 -1.89
N ILE A 128 -5.97 -8.79 -2.68
CA ILE A 128 -4.95 -9.61 -3.35
C ILE A 128 -4.09 -10.37 -2.34
N VAL A 129 -3.65 -9.68 -1.27
CA VAL A 129 -2.85 -10.31 -0.21
C VAL A 129 -3.71 -11.29 0.61
N SER A 130 -5.00 -11.03 0.82
CA SER A 130 -5.91 -11.99 1.44
C SER A 130 -5.92 -13.33 0.67
N LEU A 131 -6.06 -13.25 -0.66
CA LEU A 131 -6.01 -14.45 -1.51
C LEU A 131 -4.65 -15.15 -1.41
N TYR A 132 -3.56 -14.39 -1.46
CA TYR A 132 -2.21 -14.92 -1.29
C TYR A 132 -2.04 -15.65 0.05
N MET A 133 -2.46 -15.05 1.16
CA MET A 133 -2.38 -15.65 2.49
C MET A 133 -3.18 -16.95 2.60
N VAL A 134 -4.41 -16.98 2.04
CA VAL A 134 -5.23 -18.19 2.00
C VAL A 134 -4.54 -19.29 1.19
N LEU A 135 -4.03 -18.98 0.01
CA LEU A 135 -3.34 -19.94 -0.84
C LEU A 135 -2.08 -20.51 -0.16
N VAL A 136 -1.31 -19.68 0.51
CA VAL A 136 -0.04 -20.10 1.14
C VAL A 136 -0.29 -20.93 2.41
N TYR A 137 -1.22 -20.50 3.27
CA TYR A 137 -1.36 -21.08 4.60
C TYR A 137 -2.54 -22.04 4.74
N ALA A 138 -3.65 -21.80 4.06
CA ALA A 138 -4.80 -22.67 4.12
C ALA A 138 -4.74 -23.83 3.11
N VAL A 139 -4.32 -23.55 1.87
CA VAL A 139 -4.26 -24.57 0.82
C VAL A 139 -2.88 -25.23 0.80
N GLY A 140 -1.82 -24.47 0.88
CA GLY A 140 -0.43 -24.94 0.81
C GLY A 140 0.14 -25.46 2.13
N GLY A 141 -0.64 -25.47 3.24
CA GLY A 141 -0.18 -25.93 4.56
C GLY A 141 1.06 -25.19 5.11
N GLY A 142 1.37 -24.01 4.57
CA GLY A 142 2.57 -23.27 4.94
C GLY A 142 3.88 -23.77 4.32
N ASP A 143 3.82 -24.73 3.45
CA ASP A 143 4.98 -25.37 2.83
C ASP A 143 5.86 -24.40 2.06
N VAL A 144 7.16 -24.51 2.21
CA VAL A 144 8.17 -23.67 1.53
C VAL A 144 8.06 -23.80 0.00
N MET A 145 7.72 -24.99 -0.48
CA MET A 145 7.58 -25.25 -1.92
C MET A 145 6.44 -24.44 -2.56
N TRP A 146 5.30 -24.32 -1.88
CA TRP A 146 4.20 -23.47 -2.36
C TRP A 146 4.56 -21.98 -2.36
N LYS A 147 5.25 -21.52 -1.33
CA LYS A 147 5.75 -20.13 -1.26
C LYS A 147 6.70 -19.81 -2.41
N LEU A 148 7.63 -20.72 -2.71
CA LEU A 148 8.56 -20.58 -3.82
C LEU A 148 7.85 -20.66 -5.19
N ALA A 149 6.85 -21.52 -5.33
CA ALA A 149 6.05 -21.61 -6.55
C ALA A 149 5.28 -20.31 -6.82
N LEU A 150 4.61 -19.77 -5.82
CA LEU A 150 3.89 -18.48 -5.94
C LEU A 150 4.86 -17.32 -6.21
N LEU A 151 6.00 -17.29 -5.54
CA LEU A 151 7.05 -16.30 -5.80
C LEU A 151 7.58 -16.41 -7.25
N GLY A 152 7.79 -17.64 -7.73
CA GLY A 152 8.18 -17.90 -9.12
C GLY A 152 7.15 -17.40 -10.13
N ILE A 153 5.87 -17.68 -9.90
CA ILE A 153 4.78 -17.22 -10.77
C ILE A 153 4.69 -15.69 -10.79
N THR A 154 4.78 -15.03 -9.63
CA THR A 154 4.76 -13.57 -9.55
C THR A 154 5.97 -12.94 -10.23
N MET A 155 7.17 -13.50 -10.05
CA MET A 155 8.38 -13.04 -10.75
C MET A 155 8.28 -13.20 -12.26
N ILE A 156 7.77 -14.33 -12.74
CA ILE A 156 7.52 -14.55 -14.17
C ILE A 156 6.51 -13.51 -14.70
N GLY A 157 5.44 -13.23 -13.96
CA GLY A 157 4.46 -12.21 -14.30
C GLY A 157 5.08 -10.81 -14.43
N ILE A 158 5.92 -10.42 -13.48
CA ILE A 158 6.64 -9.14 -13.49
C ILE A 158 7.59 -9.07 -14.68
N VAL A 159 8.41 -10.10 -14.90
CA VAL A 159 9.35 -10.17 -16.05
C VAL A 159 8.58 -10.08 -17.36
N TYR A 160 7.45 -10.78 -17.47
CA TYR A 160 6.60 -10.71 -18.67
C TYR A 160 6.02 -9.30 -18.88
N GLN A 161 5.56 -8.63 -17.82
CA GLN A 161 5.04 -7.26 -17.88
C GLN A 161 6.13 -6.27 -18.32
N VAL A 162 7.32 -6.38 -17.75
CA VAL A 162 8.48 -5.55 -18.11
C VAL A 162 8.89 -5.80 -19.57
N TYR A 163 8.95 -7.08 -19.99
CA TYR A 163 9.25 -7.44 -21.37
C TYR A 163 8.22 -6.89 -22.35
N ARG A 164 6.92 -7.03 -22.03
CA ARG A 164 5.82 -6.50 -22.84
C ARG A 164 5.81 -4.97 -22.91
N GLY A 165 6.12 -4.30 -21.80
CA GLY A 165 6.28 -2.84 -21.74
C GLY A 165 7.43 -2.36 -22.63
N ARG A 166 8.55 -3.07 -22.58
CA ARG A 166 9.74 -2.77 -23.41
C ARG A 166 9.50 -3.03 -24.91
N SER A 167 8.73 -4.06 -25.25
CA SER A 167 8.41 -4.38 -26.65
C SER A 167 7.43 -3.37 -27.30
N LYS A 168 6.68 -2.61 -26.50
CA LYS A 168 5.80 -1.52 -26.97
C LYS A 168 6.52 -0.20 -27.21
N GLY A 169 7.85 -0.13 -27.02
CA GLY A 169 8.73 0.97 -27.45
C GLY A 169 8.50 2.32 -26.76
N LYS A 170 7.70 2.37 -25.70
CA LYS A 170 7.55 3.57 -24.89
C LYS A 170 8.04 3.29 -23.46
N ASN A 171 9.27 3.70 -23.17
CA ASN A 171 9.69 3.84 -21.79
C ASN A 171 8.79 4.91 -21.14
N LEU A 172 8.16 4.58 -20.01
CA LEU A 172 7.35 5.53 -19.25
C LEU A 172 8.19 6.79 -18.92
N ALA A 173 9.49 6.62 -18.69
CA ALA A 173 10.44 7.70 -18.48
C ALA A 173 10.63 8.58 -19.72
N GLU A 174 10.68 8.03 -20.94
CA GLU A 174 10.78 8.82 -22.18
C GLU A 174 9.49 9.61 -22.43
N SER A 175 8.32 9.04 -22.14
CA SER A 175 7.07 9.77 -22.33
C SER A 175 6.89 10.91 -21.29
N LEU A 176 7.41 10.75 -20.09
CA LEU A 176 7.40 11.82 -19.07
C LEU A 176 8.43 12.91 -19.43
N VAL A 177 9.63 12.52 -19.85
CA VAL A 177 10.68 13.46 -20.28
C VAL A 177 10.27 14.22 -21.54
N ASP A 178 9.60 13.56 -22.50
CA ASP A 178 9.11 14.23 -23.72
C ASP A 178 8.01 15.25 -23.40
N HIS A 179 7.10 14.91 -22.46
CA HIS A 179 6.06 15.84 -22.00
C HIS A 179 6.67 17.08 -21.31
N ASP A 180 7.60 16.85 -20.38
CA ASP A 180 8.30 17.94 -19.67
C ASP A 180 9.16 18.80 -20.60
N LEU A 181 9.78 18.20 -21.64
CA LEU A 181 10.56 18.93 -22.65
C LEU A 181 9.68 19.77 -23.57
N GLU A 182 8.48 19.32 -23.93
CA GLU A 182 7.53 20.11 -24.72
C GLU A 182 7.03 21.31 -23.90
N GLU A 183 6.67 21.12 -22.64
CA GLU A 183 6.24 22.18 -21.74
C GLU A 183 7.34 23.24 -21.50
N LEU A 184 8.59 22.77 -21.32
CA LEU A 184 9.75 23.66 -21.20
C LEU A 184 10.05 24.46 -22.49
N LYS A 185 9.83 23.86 -23.66
CA LYS A 185 9.97 24.55 -24.96
C LYS A 185 8.92 25.64 -25.15
N ASP A 186 7.69 25.35 -24.76
CA ASP A 186 6.59 26.29 -24.85
C ASP A 186 6.79 27.48 -23.90
N LEU A 187 7.20 27.22 -22.66
CA LEU A 187 7.57 28.25 -21.67
C LEU A 187 8.76 29.08 -22.11
N ALA A 188 9.78 28.47 -22.71
CA ALA A 188 10.93 29.16 -23.27
C ALA A 188 10.53 30.02 -24.47
N GLY A 189 9.66 29.52 -25.35
CA GLY A 189 9.11 30.24 -26.49
C GLY A 189 8.31 31.49 -26.09
N GLU A 190 7.45 31.33 -25.05
CA GLU A 190 6.68 32.46 -24.50
C GLU A 190 7.57 33.55 -23.87
N LYS A 191 8.56 33.14 -23.09
CA LYS A 191 9.53 34.10 -22.49
C LYS A 191 10.38 34.81 -23.53
N LEU A 192 10.81 34.10 -24.59
CA LEU A 192 11.53 34.71 -25.70
C LEU A 192 10.66 35.69 -26.51
N GLY A 193 9.38 35.34 -26.70
CA GLY A 193 8.40 36.19 -27.36
C GLY A 193 8.17 37.50 -26.59
N LYS A 194 8.00 37.39 -25.26
CA LYS A 194 7.86 38.56 -24.37
C LYS A 194 9.12 39.42 -24.34
N ALA A 195 10.30 38.80 -24.34
CA ALA A 195 11.57 39.54 -24.38
C ALA A 195 11.80 40.28 -25.72
N LYS A 196 11.45 39.63 -26.84
CA LYS A 196 11.52 40.27 -28.17
C LYS A 196 10.54 41.44 -28.31
N SER A 197 9.32 41.32 -27.85
CA SER A 197 8.35 42.44 -27.88
C SER A 197 8.75 43.60 -26.96
N ALA A 198 9.37 43.31 -25.81
CA ALA A 198 9.91 44.34 -24.93
C ALA A 198 11.09 45.11 -25.56
N VAL A 199 11.96 44.41 -26.27
CA VAL A 199 13.11 45.04 -26.99
C VAL A 199 12.63 45.86 -28.19
N MET A 200 11.64 45.38 -28.97
CA MET A 200 11.06 46.13 -30.09
C MET A 200 10.29 47.37 -29.63
N GLY A 201 9.58 47.31 -28.49
CA GLY A 201 8.90 48.49 -27.94
C GLY A 201 9.84 49.60 -27.41
N ILE A 202 11.09 49.27 -27.14
CA ILE A 202 12.13 50.25 -26.75
C ILE A 202 12.71 50.95 -27.98
N THR A 203 12.81 50.26 -29.12
CA THR A 203 13.35 50.81 -30.37
C THR A 203 12.38 51.70 -31.13
N GLU A 204 11.08 51.69 -30.81
CA GLU A 204 10.07 52.62 -31.38
C GLU A 204 9.85 53.87 -30.50
N ALA A 205 10.50 53.97 -29.35
CA ALA A 205 10.37 55.08 -28.40
C ALA A 205 11.61 56.07 -28.41
N GLU A 206 12.59 55.85 -29.28
CA GLU A 206 13.68 56.79 -29.62
C GLU A 206 13.42 57.41 -30.99
#